data_8c91009c09abc1028211d7659391904c
#
_entry.id   8c91009c09abc1028211d7659391904c
#
_cell.length_a   1.000
_cell.length_b   1.000
_cell.length_c   1.000
_cell.angle_alpha   90.00
_cell.angle_beta   90.00
_cell.angle_gamma   90.00
#
_symmetry.space_group_name_H-M   'P 1'
#
loop_
_entity.id
_entity.type
_entity.pdbx_description
1 polymer ?
#
loop_
_entity_poly.entity_id
_entity_poly.type
_entity_poly.pdbx_seq_one_letter_code
_entity_poly.pdbx_strand_id
1 'polypeptide(L)'
;MENEERGLAVRNATMVTSDIFGESKAKRLTSLDLRDEEQVDMFLNAQNDADFKLNDCAGKTLTIIGATIGEYPNETTNEETGEVIIRKKHSLCLFDEDGKSYVTGSGTCYYSFASIVALKGMPTKDAPLKLEVVKVPAEVKGHEYLKVKIAK
;
A
#
# COMPACT_ATOMS: atom_id res chain seq x y z
N MET A 1 -18.80 20.40 -10.45
CA MET A 1 -18.85 19.40 -10.29
C MET A 1 -17.73 18.54 -9.75
N GLU A 2 -17.31 17.65 -10.31
CA GLU A 2 -16.37 16.74 -9.79
C GLU A 2 -15.00 17.28 -9.49
N ASN A 3 -14.80 18.56 -9.55
CA ASN A 3 -13.49 19.15 -9.29
C ASN A 3 -12.97 18.90 -7.90
N GLU A 4 -13.83 19.02 -6.91
CA GLU A 4 -13.43 18.78 -5.54
C GLU A 4 -13.12 17.32 -5.33
N GLU A 5 -13.82 16.44 -6.01
CA GLU A 5 -13.55 15.02 -5.93
C GLU A 5 -12.24 14.68 -6.62
N ARG A 6 -11.93 15.38 -7.70
CA ARG A 6 -10.67 15.17 -8.43
C ARG A 6 -9.46 15.53 -7.58
N GLY A 7 -9.61 16.47 -6.66
CA GLY A 7 -8.54 16.80 -5.74
C GLY A 7 -8.14 15.64 -4.85
N LEU A 8 -9.04 14.67 -4.69
CA LEU A 8 -8.80 13.48 -3.87
C LEU A 8 -8.40 12.27 -4.69
N ALA A 9 -8.47 12.37 -6.02
CA ALA A 9 -8.14 11.24 -6.89
C ALA A 9 -6.63 11.09 -7.00
N VAL A 10 -6.18 9.85 -6.90
CA VAL A 10 -4.76 9.51 -7.08
C VAL A 10 -4.54 9.15 -8.54
N ARG A 11 -3.57 9.79 -9.17
CA ARG A 11 -3.24 9.51 -10.56
C ARG A 11 -2.68 8.10 -10.72
N ASN A 12 -2.99 7.46 -11.84
CA ASN A 12 -2.53 6.13 -12.20
C ASN A 12 -3.01 5.05 -11.23
N ALA A 13 -4.19 5.22 -10.66
CA ALA A 13 -4.74 4.26 -9.72
C ALA A 13 -6.10 3.77 -10.19
N THR A 14 -6.32 2.46 -10.06
CA THR A 14 -7.58 1.82 -10.39
C THR A 14 -8.09 1.11 -9.14
N MET A 15 -9.37 1.28 -8.83
CA MET A 15 -9.98 0.59 -7.71
C MET A 15 -10.24 -0.87 -8.07
N VAL A 16 -9.89 -1.76 -7.15
CA VAL A 16 -10.09 -3.20 -7.33
C VAL A 16 -11.04 -3.70 -6.26
N THR A 17 -12.06 -4.42 -6.67
CA THR A 17 -12.92 -5.13 -5.73
C THR A 17 -12.84 -6.62 -6.04
N SER A 18 -12.65 -7.43 -5.00
CA SER A 18 -12.62 -8.88 -5.12
C SER A 18 -13.89 -9.52 -4.54
N ASP A 19 -14.81 -8.70 -4.09
CA ASP A 19 -16.07 -9.18 -3.53
C ASP A 19 -17.13 -9.20 -4.62
N ILE A 20 -17.33 -10.37 -5.20
CA ILE A 20 -18.26 -10.55 -6.31
C ILE A 20 -19.73 -10.38 -5.89
N PHE A 21 -20.00 -10.40 -4.59
CA PHE A 21 -21.35 -10.22 -4.07
C PHE A 21 -21.60 -8.80 -3.56
N GLY A 22 -20.57 -7.95 -3.57
CA GLY A 22 -20.70 -6.55 -3.16
C GLY A 22 -20.81 -6.31 -1.66
N GLU A 23 -20.40 -7.26 -0.85
CA GLU A 23 -20.52 -7.17 0.61
C GLU A 23 -19.26 -6.70 1.32
N SER A 24 -18.12 -6.77 0.68
CA SER A 24 -16.85 -6.40 1.30
C SER A 24 -16.74 -4.90 1.50
N LYS A 25 -16.18 -4.52 2.62
CA LYS A 25 -15.84 -3.13 2.92
C LYS A 25 -14.37 -2.83 2.68
N ALA A 26 -13.62 -3.82 2.22
CA ALA A 26 -12.23 -3.63 1.87
C ALA A 26 -12.11 -2.78 0.60
N LYS A 27 -11.16 -1.86 0.59
CA LYS A 27 -10.89 -0.99 -0.55
C LYS A 27 -9.45 -1.19 -0.97
N ARG A 28 -9.24 -1.37 -2.27
CA ARG A 28 -7.89 -1.52 -2.81
C ARG A 28 -7.74 -0.64 -4.05
N LEU A 29 -6.55 -0.04 -4.17
CA LEU A 29 -6.15 0.72 -5.35
C LEU A 29 -4.84 0.14 -5.86
N THR A 30 -4.72 0.00 -7.16
CA THR A 30 -3.50 -0.48 -7.78
C THR A 30 -3.13 0.35 -8.99
N SER A 31 -1.83 0.48 -9.23
CA SER A 31 -1.33 1.09 -10.46
C SER A 31 -0.93 0.05 -11.50
N LEU A 32 -1.03 -1.24 -11.17
CA LEU A 32 -0.79 -2.28 -12.14
C LEU A 32 -1.84 -2.25 -13.24
N ASP A 33 -1.44 -2.57 -14.47
CA ASP A 33 -2.37 -2.62 -15.59
C ASP A 33 -3.11 -3.95 -15.56
N LEU A 34 -4.37 -3.90 -15.16
CA LEU A 34 -5.20 -5.10 -15.00
C LEU A 34 -5.70 -5.67 -16.32
N ARG A 35 -5.33 -5.05 -17.44
CA ARG A 35 -5.57 -5.60 -18.78
C ARG A 35 -4.39 -6.45 -19.25
N ASP A 36 -3.26 -6.36 -18.57
CA ASP A 36 -2.03 -7.10 -18.86
C ASP A 36 -1.98 -8.32 -17.94
N GLU A 37 -2.07 -9.52 -18.52
CA GLU A 37 -2.10 -10.75 -17.74
C GLU A 37 -0.87 -10.91 -16.84
N GLU A 38 0.29 -10.49 -17.30
CA GLU A 38 1.50 -10.57 -16.50
C GLU A 38 1.37 -9.74 -15.21
N GLN A 39 0.82 -8.53 -15.34
CA GLN A 39 0.63 -7.67 -14.17
C GLN A 39 -0.50 -8.16 -13.27
N VAL A 40 -1.54 -8.76 -13.83
CA VAL A 40 -2.59 -9.40 -13.04
C VAL A 40 -1.98 -10.55 -12.21
N ASP A 41 -1.13 -11.34 -12.82
CA ASP A 41 -0.46 -12.43 -12.12
C ASP A 41 0.44 -11.91 -11.02
N MET A 42 1.17 -10.82 -11.25
CA MET A 42 1.98 -10.17 -10.22
C MET A 42 1.11 -9.76 -9.02
N PHE A 43 -0.04 -9.16 -9.29
CA PHE A 43 -0.97 -8.73 -8.24
C PHE A 43 -1.44 -9.94 -7.41
N LEU A 44 -1.89 -10.99 -8.08
CA LEU A 44 -2.44 -12.16 -7.42
C LEU A 44 -1.38 -12.93 -6.64
N ASN A 45 -0.19 -13.07 -7.21
CA ASN A 45 0.90 -13.77 -6.54
C ASN A 45 1.38 -13.02 -5.30
N ALA A 46 1.47 -11.71 -5.39
CA ALA A 46 1.87 -10.89 -4.24
C ALA A 46 0.84 -10.94 -3.12
N GLN A 47 -0.43 -11.03 -3.46
CA GLN A 47 -1.50 -11.11 -2.48
C GLN A 47 -1.41 -12.40 -1.65
N ASN A 48 -0.98 -13.49 -2.28
CA ASN A 48 -0.88 -14.79 -1.63
C ASN A 48 0.50 -15.06 -1.03
N ASP A 49 1.56 -14.62 -1.69
CA ASP A 49 2.92 -14.91 -1.27
C ASP A 49 3.89 -13.87 -1.82
N ALA A 50 3.99 -12.75 -1.13
CA ALA A 50 4.90 -11.69 -1.53
C ALA A 50 6.36 -12.13 -1.41
N ASP A 51 7.22 -11.61 -2.28
CA ASP A 51 8.64 -11.98 -2.29
C ASP A 51 9.37 -11.52 -1.04
N PHE A 52 9.07 -10.30 -0.57
CA PHE A 52 9.80 -9.71 0.56
C PHE A 52 8.85 -8.96 1.48
N LYS A 53 9.30 -8.80 2.73
CA LYS A 53 8.67 -7.89 3.68
C LYS A 53 9.41 -6.56 3.63
N LEU A 54 8.66 -5.48 3.49
CA LEU A 54 9.27 -4.15 3.39
C LEU A 54 10.08 -3.80 4.64
N ASN A 55 9.66 -4.34 5.79
CA ASN A 55 10.38 -4.12 7.05
C ASN A 55 11.84 -4.61 6.99
N ASP A 56 12.10 -5.60 6.16
CA ASP A 56 13.45 -6.16 6.02
C ASP A 56 14.31 -5.38 5.04
N CYS A 57 13.75 -4.34 4.44
CA CYS A 57 14.43 -3.55 3.40
C CYS A 57 14.92 -2.19 3.88
N ALA A 58 14.89 -1.93 5.19
CA ALA A 58 15.32 -0.64 5.74
C ALA A 58 16.76 -0.33 5.29
N GLY A 59 16.97 0.89 4.81
CA GLY A 59 18.25 1.33 4.25
C GLY A 59 18.42 1.09 2.77
N LYS A 60 17.48 0.39 2.14
CA LYS A 60 17.55 0.10 0.70
C LYS A 60 16.78 1.11 -0.11
N THR A 61 17.22 1.33 -1.34
CA THR A 61 16.51 2.13 -2.33
C THR A 61 15.92 1.20 -3.37
N LEU A 62 14.64 1.38 -3.65
CA LEU A 62 13.90 0.52 -4.58
C LEU A 62 13.37 1.37 -5.73
N THR A 63 13.47 0.85 -6.95
CA THR A 63 12.82 1.48 -8.10
C THR A 63 11.48 0.78 -8.29
N ILE A 64 10.41 1.49 -7.99
CA ILE A 64 9.06 0.94 -7.91
C ILE A 64 8.27 1.31 -9.15
N ILE A 65 7.75 0.30 -9.85
CA ILE A 65 6.98 0.47 -11.08
C ILE A 65 5.51 0.14 -10.93
N GLY A 66 5.10 -0.26 -9.74
CA GLY A 66 3.71 -0.55 -9.46
C GLY A 66 3.48 -0.63 -7.96
N ALA A 67 2.25 -0.41 -7.56
CA ALA A 67 1.89 -0.49 -6.16
C ALA A 67 0.42 -0.87 -6.00
N THR A 68 0.12 -1.51 -4.90
CA THR A 68 -1.25 -1.78 -4.49
C THR A 68 -1.38 -1.34 -3.04
N ILE A 69 -2.37 -0.51 -2.76
CA ILE A 69 -2.68 -0.11 -1.40
C ILE A 69 -4.07 -0.60 -1.05
N GLY A 70 -4.24 -1.00 0.21
CA GLY A 70 -5.51 -1.51 0.69
C GLY A 70 -5.86 -0.93 2.03
N GLU A 71 -7.16 -0.78 2.25
CA GLU A 71 -7.72 -0.34 3.52
C GLU A 71 -8.93 -1.23 3.80
N TYR A 72 -8.98 -1.79 4.99
CA TYR A 72 -10.08 -2.67 5.35
C TYR A 72 -10.38 -2.58 6.84
N PRO A 73 -11.67 -2.78 7.23
CA PRO A 73 -12.04 -2.74 8.63
C PRO A 73 -11.54 -3.98 9.36
N ASN A 74 -11.18 -3.81 10.62
CA ASN A 74 -10.79 -4.89 11.49
C ASN A 74 -11.58 -4.77 12.79
N GLU A 75 -12.47 -5.75 13.05
CA GLU A 75 -13.26 -5.78 14.26
C GLU A 75 -12.55 -6.58 15.34
N THR A 76 -12.50 -6.00 16.55
CA THR A 76 -12.07 -6.70 17.73
C THR A 76 -13.14 -6.56 18.81
N THR A 77 -13.38 -7.62 19.56
CA THR A 77 -14.36 -7.61 20.65
C THR A 77 -13.60 -7.70 21.98
N ASN A 78 -13.91 -6.78 22.88
CA ASN A 78 -13.39 -6.85 24.24
C ASN A 78 -14.21 -7.93 24.99
N GLU A 79 -13.54 -9.01 25.34
CA GLU A 79 -14.20 -10.15 25.97
C GLU A 79 -14.78 -9.82 27.35
N GLU A 80 -14.19 -8.84 28.04
CA GLU A 80 -14.66 -8.46 29.38
C GLU A 80 -15.92 -7.60 29.33
N THR A 81 -16.02 -6.69 28.36
CA THR A 81 -17.13 -5.73 28.27
C THR A 81 -18.10 -6.03 27.17
N GLY A 82 -17.75 -6.89 26.21
CA GLY A 82 -18.53 -7.14 25.02
C GLY A 82 -18.49 -6.02 24.01
N GLU A 83 -17.67 -4.98 24.26
CA GLU A 83 -17.54 -3.84 23.36
C GLU A 83 -16.87 -4.24 22.07
N VAL A 84 -17.45 -3.81 20.93
CA VAL A 84 -16.87 -4.06 19.61
C VAL A 84 -16.13 -2.81 19.17
N ILE A 85 -14.86 -2.97 18.85
CA ILE A 85 -14.01 -1.89 18.37
C ILE A 85 -13.69 -2.14 16.90
N ILE A 86 -14.02 -1.17 16.05
CA ILE A 86 -13.73 -1.24 14.62
C ILE A 86 -12.57 -0.30 14.31
N ARG A 87 -11.50 -0.85 13.74
CA ARG A 87 -10.32 -0.09 13.35
C ARG A 87 -10.04 -0.35 11.89
N LYS A 88 -9.37 0.60 11.24
CA LYS A 88 -8.93 0.42 9.87
C LYS A 88 -7.55 -0.19 9.86
N LYS A 89 -7.39 -1.24 9.07
CA LYS A 89 -6.08 -1.80 8.77
C LYS A 89 -5.68 -1.40 7.38
N HIS A 90 -4.39 -1.27 7.16
CA HIS A 90 -3.83 -0.86 5.89
C HIS A 90 -2.86 -1.92 5.38
N SER A 91 -2.78 -2.03 4.08
CA SER A 91 -1.77 -2.86 3.43
C SER A 91 -1.11 -2.08 2.33
N LEU A 92 0.17 -2.31 2.14
CA LEU A 92 0.94 -1.69 1.09
C LEU A 92 1.76 -2.79 0.42
N CYS A 93 1.69 -2.88 -0.90
CA CYS A 93 2.52 -3.76 -1.69
C CYS A 93 3.16 -2.95 -2.79
N LEU A 94 4.49 -3.01 -2.85
CA LEU A 94 5.27 -2.33 -3.88
C LEU A 94 5.85 -3.36 -4.83
N PHE A 95 5.90 -3.02 -6.12
CA PHE A 95 6.47 -3.89 -7.16
C PHE A 95 7.66 -3.18 -7.78
N ASP A 96 8.82 -3.84 -7.78
CA ASP A 96 10.01 -3.25 -8.35
C ASP A 96 10.14 -3.55 -9.85
N GLU A 97 11.19 -3.00 -10.47
CA GLU A 97 11.40 -3.16 -11.91
C GLU A 97 11.70 -4.59 -12.34
N ASP A 98 12.07 -5.46 -11.40
CA ASP A 98 12.29 -6.88 -11.65
C ASP A 98 11.05 -7.72 -11.40
N GLY A 99 9.92 -7.08 -11.06
CA GLY A 99 8.66 -7.76 -10.79
C GLY A 99 8.57 -8.35 -9.39
N LYS A 100 9.51 -8.02 -8.50
CA LYS A 100 9.48 -8.49 -7.11
C LYS A 100 8.52 -7.66 -6.28
N SER A 101 7.86 -8.31 -5.35
CA SER A 101 6.86 -7.67 -4.49
C SER A 101 7.36 -7.51 -3.06
N TYR A 102 6.98 -6.38 -2.45
CA TYR A 102 7.38 -5.99 -1.10
C TYR A 102 6.13 -5.57 -0.35
N VAL A 103 5.83 -6.21 0.77
CA VAL A 103 4.59 -5.94 1.51
C VAL A 103 4.85 -5.44 2.91
N THR A 104 3.93 -4.63 3.42
CA THR A 104 3.91 -4.24 4.81
C THR A 104 2.49 -3.90 5.24
N GLY A 105 2.19 -4.14 6.52
CA GLY A 105 0.95 -3.71 7.15
C GLY A 105 1.13 -2.47 8.01
N SER A 106 2.32 -1.84 7.95
CA SER A 106 2.62 -0.66 8.76
C SER A 106 1.76 0.54 8.35
N GLY A 107 0.98 1.08 9.28
CA GLY A 107 0.17 2.27 9.03
C GLY A 107 1.01 3.50 8.73
N THR A 108 2.15 3.67 9.42
CA THR A 108 3.03 4.81 9.17
C THR A 108 3.65 4.73 7.79
N CYS A 109 4.01 3.53 7.35
CA CYS A 109 4.55 3.33 6.01
C CYS A 109 3.47 3.61 4.96
N TYR A 110 2.26 3.11 5.18
CA TYR A 110 1.12 3.36 4.31
C TYR A 110 0.91 4.88 4.12
N TYR A 111 0.85 5.62 5.23
CA TYR A 111 0.60 7.05 5.16
C TYR A 111 1.75 7.83 4.53
N SER A 112 2.99 7.43 4.74
CA SER A 112 4.13 8.08 4.07
C SER A 112 4.07 7.84 2.56
N PHE A 113 3.71 6.63 2.13
CA PHE A 113 3.52 6.33 0.72
C PHE A 113 2.33 7.10 0.14
N ALA A 114 1.21 7.14 0.88
CA ALA A 114 0.01 7.85 0.43
C ALA A 114 0.30 9.32 0.17
N SER A 115 1.12 9.95 1.01
CA SER A 115 1.51 11.35 0.82
C SER A 115 2.30 11.54 -0.48
N ILE A 116 3.18 10.59 -0.79
CA ILE A 116 3.98 10.65 -2.02
C ILE A 116 3.07 10.54 -3.25
N VAL A 117 2.19 9.53 -3.26
CA VAL A 117 1.35 9.30 -4.44
C VAL A 117 0.24 10.33 -4.60
N ALA A 118 -0.16 11.00 -3.53
CA ALA A 118 -1.11 12.11 -3.63
C ALA A 118 -0.56 13.23 -4.50
N LEU A 119 0.74 13.45 -4.47
CA LEU A 119 1.40 14.50 -5.22
C LEU A 119 1.99 14.01 -6.54
N LYS A 120 2.57 12.82 -6.56
CA LYS A 120 3.26 12.30 -7.74
C LYS A 120 2.45 11.32 -8.56
N GLY A 121 1.38 10.77 -8.00
CA GLY A 121 0.64 9.68 -8.60
C GLY A 121 1.27 8.34 -8.26
N MET A 122 0.52 7.27 -8.52
CA MET A 122 1.00 5.92 -8.27
C MET A 122 2.10 5.56 -9.29
N PRO A 123 3.09 4.76 -8.89
CA PRO A 123 4.16 4.38 -9.80
C PRO A 123 3.67 3.46 -10.91
N THR A 124 4.20 3.67 -12.10
CA THR A 124 3.96 2.80 -13.26
C THR A 124 5.31 2.57 -13.95
N LYS A 125 5.33 1.69 -14.95
CA LYS A 125 6.55 1.45 -15.73
C LYS A 125 7.03 2.73 -16.41
N ASP A 126 6.09 3.57 -16.85
CA ASP A 126 6.41 4.83 -17.53
C ASP A 126 6.73 5.96 -16.56
N ALA A 127 6.31 5.83 -15.32
CA ALA A 127 6.52 6.84 -14.28
C ALA A 127 6.90 6.15 -12.96
N PRO A 128 8.09 5.54 -12.90
CA PRO A 128 8.50 4.83 -11.69
C PRO A 128 8.82 5.79 -10.55
N LEU A 129 8.72 5.29 -9.33
CA LEU A 129 9.13 6.04 -8.15
C LEU A 129 10.37 5.36 -7.55
N LYS A 130 11.40 6.16 -7.30
CA LYS A 130 12.58 5.68 -6.60
C LYS A 130 12.38 5.99 -5.13
N LEU A 131 12.23 4.96 -4.32
CA LEU A 131 11.89 5.09 -2.90
C LEU A 131 13.00 4.54 -2.02
N GLU A 132 13.25 5.22 -0.94
CA GLU A 132 14.14 4.73 0.11
C GLU A 132 13.28 4.24 1.27
N VAL A 133 13.58 3.04 1.75
CA VAL A 133 12.88 2.46 2.91
C VAL A 133 13.67 2.83 4.16
N VAL A 134 13.01 3.43 5.13
CA VAL A 134 13.69 3.92 6.33
C VAL A 134 12.92 3.49 7.58
N LYS A 135 13.66 3.31 8.67
CA LYS A 135 13.09 3.17 10.01
C LYS A 135 13.46 4.41 10.80
N VAL A 136 12.47 4.97 11.47
CA VAL A 136 12.60 6.19 12.24
C VAL A 136 12.31 5.88 13.71
N PRO A 137 13.14 6.32 14.64
CA PRO A 137 12.89 6.09 16.07
C PRO A 137 11.55 6.71 16.48
N ALA A 138 10.78 5.96 17.26
CA ALA A 138 9.55 6.44 17.85
C ALA A 138 9.82 7.12 19.20
N GLU A 139 8.84 7.89 19.69
CA GLU A 139 8.92 8.49 21.02
C GLU A 139 9.04 7.44 22.10
N VAL A 140 8.41 6.28 21.91
CA VAL A 140 8.51 5.18 22.84
C VAL A 140 9.84 4.47 22.62
N LYS A 141 10.67 4.45 23.62
CA LYS A 141 12.00 3.87 23.55
C LYS A 141 11.95 2.41 23.10
N GLY A 142 12.80 2.08 22.13
CA GLY A 142 12.87 0.74 21.58
C GLY A 142 11.90 0.46 20.44
N HIS A 143 11.06 1.43 20.08
CA HIS A 143 10.14 1.29 18.96
C HIS A 143 10.63 2.08 17.76
N GLU A 144 10.30 1.60 16.59
CA GLU A 144 10.64 2.25 15.33
C GLU A 144 9.44 2.28 14.39
N TYR A 145 9.36 3.32 13.58
CA TYR A 145 8.37 3.42 12.51
C TYR A 145 8.99 3.12 11.17
N LEU A 146 8.30 2.34 10.38
CA LEU A 146 8.68 2.10 9.00
C LEU A 146 8.07 3.21 8.13
N LYS A 147 8.88 3.78 7.26
CA LYS A 147 8.44 4.81 6.31
C LYS A 147 9.12 4.61 4.97
N VAL A 148 8.53 5.17 3.92
CA VAL A 148 9.19 5.31 2.63
C VAL A 148 9.30 6.80 2.30
N LYS A 149 10.36 7.17 1.63
CA LYS A 149 10.57 8.54 1.18
C LYS A 149 11.17 8.53 -0.22
N ILE A 150 11.07 9.65 -0.90
CA ILE A 150 11.70 9.78 -2.22
C ILE A 150 13.21 9.72 -2.05
N ALA A 151 13.85 8.83 -2.81
CA ALA A 151 15.30 8.70 -2.78
C ALA A 151 15.95 9.91 -3.46
N LYS A 152 17.06 10.32 -2.91
CA LYS A 152 17.82 11.44 -3.48
C LYS A 152 18.78 10.98 -4.57
#